data_645bff31d009d68ab0c921d673e60d67
#
_entry.id   645bff31d009d68ab0c921d673e60d67
#
_cell.length_a   1.000
_cell.length_b   1.000
_cell.length_c   1.000
_cell.angle_alpha   90.00
_cell.angle_beta   90.00
_cell.angle_gamma   90.00
#
_symmetry.space_group_name_H-M   'P 1'
#
loop_
_entity.id
_entity.type
_entity.pdbx_description
1 polymer ?
#
loop_
_entity_poly.entity_id
_entity_poly.type
_entity_poly.pdbx_seq_one_letter_code
_entity_poly.pdbx_strand_id
1 'polypeptide(L)'
;MVKVTLKDGSVREYEDNVTLLEVAKSLSQKLGKQALLAVVDGQNKDLSDKLSHDASVEFVVPESEEGLHAIRHTAAHVMAQAIQHLFPDVKFAIGPAIANGFYYDLDSEHVFTPEDLAAIEKEMAKIIKANIPLVRAEIPRAEALKMFEEKNEKYKVELINDLPEDAIISTYTQGDFTDLCAGPHCPSTGRVKAFKLQSIAGAYWRGDEHNKMLQRIYGTAFPSKEELDAYLHMLEEAAKRDHRKLGKELDLFSIQDEGPGFPFFHPNGMIIKNTLIDYWREVHRRYGYYEIQTPMILSRTLWERSGHWDHYRDNMYFTKIDEADFAIKPMNCPGGMLYYRTHPHSYRELPLRVGELGLVHRHELSGALHGLFRVRCFTQDDAHIFMTTDQIKDVIQETIHLFDEVYATFGLKYHAELSTRPDDSMGDDETWEKATNGLKAAMDDFGLPYTINEGDGAFYGPKIDFHLTDSIGRTWQCGTIQLDMLLPEKFDLTYTGEDGLKHRPVMIHRVVYGSIERFIGILIENYAGAFPAWLAPCQVRILPITDKQHDYAQKLYDKMFKLGLRVHVDDRNEKIGYKIREAQMQKTPYMLVIGEKEVENGTVAVRRRGEGDIGAMNQDEFIAMLQKEIAEKK
;
A
#
# COMPACT_ATOMS: atom_id res chain seq x y z
N MET A 1 -28.14 -14.59 38.55
CA MET A 1 -28.53 -13.47 37.65
C MET A 1 -27.27 -12.71 37.26
N VAL A 2 -27.00 -12.58 35.98
CA VAL A 2 -25.89 -11.81 35.45
C VAL A 2 -26.39 -10.49 34.85
N LYS A 3 -25.62 -9.41 35.04
CA LYS A 3 -25.93 -8.09 34.45
C LYS A 3 -25.11 -7.90 33.18
N VAL A 4 -25.82 -7.62 32.11
CA VAL A 4 -25.22 -7.35 30.80
C VAL A 4 -25.34 -5.86 30.52
N THR A 5 -24.20 -5.18 30.43
CA THR A 5 -24.08 -3.78 30.02
C THR A 5 -23.88 -3.73 28.52
N LEU A 6 -24.79 -3.06 27.78
CA LEU A 6 -24.71 -2.92 26.33
C LEU A 6 -23.92 -1.68 25.91
N LYS A 7 -23.53 -1.59 24.64
CA LYS A 7 -22.77 -0.46 24.07
C LYS A 7 -23.41 0.93 24.30
N ASP A 8 -24.74 0.99 24.38
CA ASP A 8 -25.48 2.23 24.68
C ASP A 8 -25.56 2.58 26.17
N GLY A 9 -24.89 1.80 27.03
CA GLY A 9 -24.88 1.96 28.50
C GLY A 9 -26.12 1.35 29.20
N SER A 10 -27.05 0.77 28.45
CA SER A 10 -28.21 0.10 29.06
C SER A 10 -27.79 -1.21 29.73
N VAL A 11 -28.40 -1.51 30.88
CA VAL A 11 -28.13 -2.74 31.65
C VAL A 11 -29.37 -3.63 31.65
N ARG A 12 -29.18 -4.92 31.39
CA ARG A 12 -30.22 -5.95 31.46
C ARG A 12 -29.77 -7.12 32.31
N GLU A 13 -30.71 -7.72 33.02
CA GLU A 13 -30.46 -8.90 33.86
C GLU A 13 -30.94 -10.18 33.16
N TYR A 14 -30.12 -11.22 33.25
CA TYR A 14 -30.37 -12.53 32.67
C TYR A 14 -30.11 -13.63 33.71
N GLU A 15 -30.60 -14.84 33.45
CA GLU A 15 -30.23 -16.01 34.23
C GLU A 15 -28.75 -16.37 34.08
N ASP A 16 -28.15 -16.98 35.11
CA ASP A 16 -26.77 -17.45 35.05
C ASP A 16 -26.62 -18.49 33.93
N ASN A 17 -25.49 -18.42 33.23
CA ASN A 17 -25.16 -19.26 32.07
C ASN A 17 -26.06 -19.00 30.83
N VAL A 18 -26.68 -17.82 30.70
CA VAL A 18 -27.34 -17.42 29.45
C VAL A 18 -26.30 -17.38 28.31
N THR A 19 -26.65 -17.87 27.13
CA THR A 19 -25.78 -17.77 25.96
C THR A 19 -25.84 -16.37 25.34
N LEU A 20 -24.75 -15.93 24.74
CA LEU A 20 -24.70 -14.65 24.02
C LEU A 20 -25.73 -14.59 22.89
N LEU A 21 -26.05 -15.72 22.26
CA LEU A 21 -27.13 -15.82 21.26
C LEU A 21 -28.52 -15.55 21.85
N GLU A 22 -28.79 -16.05 23.05
CA GLU A 22 -30.06 -15.79 23.74
C GLU A 22 -30.17 -14.31 24.13
N VAL A 23 -29.07 -13.71 24.60
CA VAL A 23 -29.01 -12.26 24.85
C VAL A 23 -29.31 -11.49 23.57
N ALA A 24 -28.64 -11.79 22.44
CA ALA A 24 -28.87 -11.14 21.16
C ALA A 24 -30.33 -11.25 20.70
N LYS A 25 -30.93 -12.43 20.81
CA LYS A 25 -32.36 -12.68 20.47
C LYS A 25 -33.33 -11.92 21.36
N SER A 26 -33.00 -11.76 22.63
CA SER A 26 -33.83 -11.01 23.57
C SER A 26 -33.86 -9.52 23.27
N LEU A 27 -32.75 -8.97 22.73
CA LEU A 27 -32.63 -7.57 22.31
C LEU A 27 -33.45 -7.31 21.05
N SER A 28 -33.28 -8.13 20.04
CA SER A 28 -34.16 -8.16 18.86
C SER A 28 -33.96 -9.45 18.04
N GLN A 29 -35.06 -9.90 17.43
CA GLN A 29 -35.01 -11.05 16.51
C GLN A 29 -34.10 -10.79 15.30
N LYS A 30 -33.97 -9.54 14.87
CA LYS A 30 -33.10 -9.13 13.80
C LYS A 30 -31.63 -9.30 14.21
N LEU A 31 -31.24 -8.79 15.40
CA LEU A 31 -29.91 -8.92 15.94
C LEU A 31 -29.53 -10.38 16.13
N GLY A 32 -30.39 -11.21 16.73
CA GLY A 32 -30.15 -12.64 16.89
C GLY A 32 -29.91 -13.41 15.58
N LYS A 33 -30.45 -12.89 14.46
CA LYS A 33 -30.20 -13.44 13.12
C LYS A 33 -28.95 -12.87 12.45
N GLN A 34 -28.56 -11.64 12.75
CA GLN A 34 -27.42 -10.96 12.12
C GLN A 34 -26.11 -11.13 12.87
N ALA A 35 -26.15 -11.18 14.20
CA ALA A 35 -24.95 -11.32 15.01
C ALA A 35 -24.12 -12.56 14.61
N LEU A 36 -22.82 -12.38 14.54
CA LEU A 36 -21.84 -13.41 14.24
C LEU A 36 -21.05 -13.79 15.49
N LEU A 37 -20.63 -12.81 16.26
CA LEU A 37 -19.85 -12.91 17.50
C LEU A 37 -20.38 -11.90 18.52
N ALA A 38 -19.79 -11.93 19.72
CA ALA A 38 -19.92 -10.86 20.70
C ALA A 38 -18.56 -10.49 21.27
N VAL A 39 -18.33 -9.21 21.52
CA VAL A 39 -17.20 -8.71 22.32
C VAL A 39 -17.67 -8.66 23.77
N VAL A 40 -17.06 -9.46 24.62
CA VAL A 40 -17.35 -9.54 26.05
C VAL A 40 -16.13 -9.05 26.81
N ASP A 41 -16.27 -7.95 27.55
CA ASP A 41 -15.17 -7.31 28.29
C ASP A 41 -13.90 -7.08 27.43
N GLY A 42 -14.11 -6.67 26.17
CA GLY A 42 -13.02 -6.41 25.20
C GLY A 42 -12.48 -7.66 24.48
N GLN A 43 -13.03 -8.85 24.71
CA GLN A 43 -12.60 -10.10 24.05
C GLN A 43 -13.69 -10.65 23.12
N ASN A 44 -13.30 -11.04 21.91
CA ASN A 44 -14.17 -11.72 20.97
C ASN A 44 -14.56 -13.10 21.46
N LYS A 45 -15.87 -13.41 21.50
CA LYS A 45 -16.46 -14.67 21.97
C LYS A 45 -17.47 -15.21 20.97
N ASP A 46 -17.61 -16.54 20.93
CA ASP A 46 -18.65 -17.20 20.14
C ASP A 46 -20.04 -16.92 20.71
N LEU A 47 -21.05 -16.85 19.85
CA LEU A 47 -22.43 -16.65 20.33
C LEU A 47 -22.98 -17.84 21.17
N SER A 48 -22.32 -18.99 21.12
CA SER A 48 -22.63 -20.15 21.97
C SER A 48 -22.04 -20.04 23.38
N ASP A 49 -21.12 -19.11 23.63
CA ASP A 49 -20.48 -18.94 24.93
C ASP A 49 -21.50 -18.43 25.96
N LYS A 50 -21.32 -18.88 27.20
CA LYS A 50 -22.22 -18.62 28.32
C LYS A 50 -21.65 -17.54 29.22
N LEU A 51 -22.50 -16.62 29.66
CA LEU A 51 -22.16 -15.61 30.66
C LEU A 51 -22.36 -16.15 32.08
N SER A 52 -21.31 -16.13 32.88
CA SER A 52 -21.30 -16.57 34.28
C SER A 52 -21.04 -15.43 35.28
N HIS A 53 -20.82 -14.19 34.80
CA HIS A 53 -20.54 -12.99 35.59
C HIS A 53 -21.10 -11.75 34.88
N ASP A 54 -21.16 -10.65 35.62
CA ASP A 54 -21.55 -9.35 35.05
C ASP A 54 -20.52 -8.91 34.00
N ALA A 55 -20.98 -8.55 32.79
CA ALA A 55 -20.10 -8.27 31.66
C ALA A 55 -20.60 -7.15 30.77
N SER A 56 -19.67 -6.47 30.11
CA SER A 56 -19.98 -5.59 28.98
C SER A 56 -20.08 -6.41 27.70
N VAL A 57 -21.13 -6.25 26.92
CA VAL A 57 -21.36 -7.03 25.70
C VAL A 57 -21.70 -6.13 24.52
N GLU A 58 -20.93 -6.25 23.45
CA GLU A 58 -21.21 -5.66 22.14
C GLU A 58 -21.36 -6.77 21.09
N PHE A 59 -22.41 -6.71 20.26
CA PHE A 59 -22.62 -7.72 19.20
C PHE A 59 -21.98 -7.30 17.90
N VAL A 60 -21.21 -8.23 17.33
CA VAL A 60 -20.51 -8.08 16.06
C VAL A 60 -21.42 -8.52 14.91
N VAL A 61 -21.58 -7.65 13.93
CA VAL A 61 -22.38 -7.88 12.72
C VAL A 61 -21.50 -8.09 11.49
N PRO A 62 -22.01 -8.67 10.38
CA PRO A 62 -21.20 -9.00 9.20
C PRO A 62 -20.43 -7.85 8.57
N GLU A 63 -20.96 -6.64 8.71
CA GLU A 63 -20.41 -5.42 8.09
C GLU A 63 -19.24 -4.80 8.87
N SER A 64 -18.95 -5.27 10.09
CA SER A 64 -17.80 -4.83 10.87
C SER A 64 -16.53 -5.58 10.46
N GLU A 65 -15.36 -5.05 10.84
CA GLU A 65 -14.05 -5.68 10.58
C GLU A 65 -13.95 -7.05 11.24
N GLU A 66 -14.34 -7.15 12.52
CA GLU A 66 -14.35 -8.41 13.27
C GLU A 66 -15.37 -9.40 12.68
N GLY A 67 -16.51 -8.90 12.19
CA GLY A 67 -17.51 -9.72 11.51
C GLY A 67 -17.00 -10.30 10.20
N LEU A 68 -16.31 -9.48 9.42
CA LEU A 68 -15.68 -9.91 8.18
C LEU A 68 -14.55 -10.90 8.43
N HIS A 69 -13.74 -10.69 9.49
CA HIS A 69 -12.72 -11.63 9.92
C HIS A 69 -13.32 -12.99 10.30
N ALA A 70 -14.41 -13.01 11.07
CA ALA A 70 -15.10 -14.25 11.45
C ALA A 70 -15.68 -15.01 10.25
N ILE A 71 -16.26 -14.29 9.27
CA ILE A 71 -16.76 -14.88 8.01
C ILE A 71 -15.61 -15.55 7.25
N ARG A 72 -14.47 -14.87 7.11
CA ARG A 72 -13.28 -15.38 6.41
C ARG A 72 -12.67 -16.58 7.12
N HIS A 73 -12.54 -16.52 8.45
CA HIS A 73 -12.06 -17.63 9.25
C HIS A 73 -12.97 -18.86 9.13
N THR A 74 -14.28 -18.65 9.19
CA THR A 74 -15.25 -19.74 8.98
C THR A 74 -15.21 -20.28 7.56
N ALA A 75 -14.98 -19.43 6.56
CA ALA A 75 -14.82 -19.86 5.17
C ALA A 75 -13.58 -20.73 4.96
N ALA A 76 -12.47 -20.46 5.69
CA ALA A 76 -11.28 -21.32 5.69
C ALA A 76 -11.60 -22.74 6.20
N HIS A 77 -12.36 -22.87 7.27
CA HIS A 77 -12.82 -24.18 7.79
C HIS A 77 -13.80 -24.88 6.84
N VAL A 78 -14.70 -24.13 6.19
CA VAL A 78 -15.59 -24.70 5.16
C VAL A 78 -14.78 -25.21 3.96
N MET A 79 -13.73 -24.50 3.55
CA MET A 79 -12.83 -24.95 2.50
C MET A 79 -12.07 -26.21 2.93
N ALA A 80 -11.56 -26.26 4.16
CA ALA A 80 -10.85 -27.43 4.67
C ALA A 80 -11.76 -28.67 4.70
N GLN A 81 -13.02 -28.54 5.17
CA GLN A 81 -14.01 -29.63 5.11
C GLN A 81 -14.29 -30.07 3.66
N ALA A 82 -14.45 -29.12 2.73
CA ALA A 82 -14.67 -29.46 1.32
C ALA A 82 -13.47 -30.23 0.72
N ILE A 83 -12.24 -29.82 1.08
CA ILE A 83 -11.03 -30.51 0.65
C ILE A 83 -10.95 -31.91 1.29
N GLN A 84 -11.27 -32.07 2.55
CA GLN A 84 -11.33 -33.39 3.21
C GLN A 84 -12.29 -34.34 2.49
N HIS A 85 -13.47 -33.85 2.05
CA HIS A 85 -14.43 -34.67 1.33
C HIS A 85 -13.93 -35.12 -0.05
N LEU A 86 -13.18 -34.28 -0.75
CA LEU A 86 -12.74 -34.55 -2.13
C LEU A 86 -11.36 -35.21 -2.17
N PHE A 87 -10.50 -34.93 -1.19
CA PHE A 87 -9.10 -35.36 -1.14
C PHE A 87 -8.78 -35.87 0.29
N PRO A 88 -9.20 -37.07 0.67
CA PRO A 88 -9.14 -37.56 2.06
C PRO A 88 -7.71 -37.76 2.59
N ASP A 89 -6.72 -37.87 1.73
CA ASP A 89 -5.31 -38.08 2.11
C ASP A 89 -4.55 -36.77 2.43
N VAL A 90 -5.17 -35.60 2.18
CA VAL A 90 -4.57 -34.28 2.46
C VAL A 90 -4.40 -34.07 3.95
N LYS A 91 -3.26 -33.53 4.36
CA LYS A 91 -2.98 -33.10 5.74
C LYS A 91 -3.09 -31.59 5.87
N PHE A 92 -3.74 -31.17 6.94
CA PHE A 92 -4.09 -29.78 7.19
C PHE A 92 -3.07 -29.12 8.14
N ALA A 93 -2.44 -28.02 7.69
CA ALA A 93 -1.52 -27.26 8.52
C ALA A 93 -2.25 -26.09 9.23
N ILE A 94 -2.29 -24.92 8.64
CA ILE A 94 -2.95 -23.73 9.21
C ILE A 94 -3.86 -23.05 8.20
N GLY A 95 -4.96 -22.44 8.68
CA GLY A 95 -5.96 -21.78 7.86
C GLY A 95 -6.48 -20.46 8.45
N PRO A 96 -5.65 -19.41 8.57
CA PRO A 96 -6.07 -18.15 9.14
C PRO A 96 -6.90 -17.30 8.17
N ALA A 97 -7.71 -16.39 8.74
CA ALA A 97 -8.20 -15.23 8.02
C ALA A 97 -7.08 -14.20 7.86
N ILE A 98 -7.11 -13.49 6.74
CA ILE A 98 -6.21 -12.38 6.43
C ILE A 98 -7.03 -11.16 6.00
N ALA A 99 -6.39 -9.99 5.89
CA ALA A 99 -7.06 -8.72 5.60
C ALA A 99 -8.02 -8.75 4.41
N ASN A 100 -7.68 -9.46 3.33
CA ASN A 100 -8.50 -9.52 2.11
C ASN A 100 -9.06 -10.91 1.79
N GLY A 101 -9.03 -11.84 2.75
CA GLY A 101 -9.52 -13.19 2.50
C GLY A 101 -9.11 -14.19 3.56
N PHE A 102 -8.78 -15.37 3.13
CA PHE A 102 -8.30 -16.47 3.96
C PHE A 102 -7.42 -17.39 3.12
N TYR A 103 -6.66 -18.25 3.77
CA TYR A 103 -5.98 -19.35 3.08
C TYR A 103 -5.98 -20.61 3.93
N TYR A 104 -5.55 -21.72 3.36
CA TYR A 104 -5.21 -22.93 4.07
C TYR A 104 -3.96 -23.57 3.48
N ASP A 105 -3.03 -23.96 4.37
CA ASP A 105 -1.80 -24.67 4.00
C ASP A 105 -2.04 -26.18 4.07
N LEU A 106 -1.73 -26.87 2.99
CA LEU A 106 -2.09 -28.25 2.73
C LEU A 106 -0.83 -29.06 2.36
N ASP A 107 -0.64 -30.20 3.01
CA ASP A 107 0.35 -31.19 2.62
C ASP A 107 -0.35 -32.31 1.86
N SER A 108 -0.08 -32.41 0.56
CA SER A 108 -0.69 -33.38 -0.34
C SER A 108 0.28 -33.84 -1.42
N GLU A 109 0.19 -35.10 -1.82
CA GLU A 109 0.87 -35.61 -3.00
C GLU A 109 0.14 -35.16 -4.30
N HIS A 110 -1.17 -34.92 -4.21
CA HIS A 110 -1.95 -34.31 -5.28
C HIS A 110 -1.56 -32.85 -5.47
N VAL A 111 -1.21 -32.48 -6.69
CA VAL A 111 -0.93 -31.08 -7.06
C VAL A 111 -2.24 -30.43 -7.45
N PHE A 112 -2.70 -29.46 -6.65
CA PHE A 112 -3.94 -28.76 -6.90
C PHE A 112 -3.88 -27.92 -8.18
N THR A 113 -4.98 -27.92 -8.91
CA THR A 113 -5.16 -27.22 -10.19
C THR A 113 -6.33 -26.22 -10.10
N PRO A 114 -6.47 -25.30 -11.08
CA PRO A 114 -7.65 -24.42 -11.15
C PRO A 114 -8.98 -25.18 -11.24
N GLU A 115 -8.99 -26.36 -11.86
CA GLU A 115 -10.16 -27.25 -11.96
C GLU A 115 -10.55 -27.78 -10.58
N ASP A 116 -9.58 -28.10 -9.73
CA ASP A 116 -9.82 -28.53 -8.36
C ASP A 116 -10.45 -27.40 -7.54
N LEU A 117 -10.02 -26.14 -7.72
CA LEU A 117 -10.66 -25.00 -7.07
C LEU A 117 -12.16 -24.93 -7.37
N ALA A 118 -12.54 -25.15 -8.62
CA ALA A 118 -13.95 -25.17 -9.01
C ALA A 118 -14.74 -26.33 -8.38
N ALA A 119 -14.11 -27.50 -8.20
CA ALA A 119 -14.71 -28.64 -7.51
C ALA A 119 -14.87 -28.38 -6.01
N ILE A 120 -13.84 -27.80 -5.37
CA ILE A 120 -13.86 -27.41 -3.96
C ILE A 120 -14.96 -26.35 -3.73
N GLU A 121 -15.08 -25.32 -4.56
CA GLU A 121 -16.14 -24.32 -4.46
C GLU A 121 -17.54 -24.93 -4.49
N LYS A 122 -17.77 -25.92 -5.36
CA LYS A 122 -19.06 -26.63 -5.41
C LYS A 122 -19.35 -27.41 -4.12
N GLU A 123 -18.34 -28.02 -3.51
CA GLU A 123 -18.49 -28.75 -2.26
C GLU A 123 -18.69 -27.77 -1.10
N MET A 124 -17.92 -26.66 -1.04
CA MET A 124 -18.14 -25.56 -0.08
C MET A 124 -19.59 -25.05 -0.13
N ALA A 125 -20.14 -24.85 -1.32
CA ALA A 125 -21.53 -24.38 -1.49
C ALA A 125 -22.54 -25.38 -0.90
N LYS A 126 -22.32 -26.69 -0.96
CA LYS A 126 -23.17 -27.70 -0.31
C LYS A 126 -23.08 -27.63 1.21
N ILE A 127 -21.86 -27.51 1.76
CA ILE A 127 -21.61 -27.39 3.20
C ILE A 127 -22.28 -26.12 3.75
N ILE A 128 -22.14 -24.99 3.05
CA ILE A 128 -22.79 -23.73 3.41
C ILE A 128 -24.31 -23.85 3.39
N LYS A 129 -24.86 -24.47 2.35
CA LYS A 129 -26.32 -24.69 2.22
C LYS A 129 -26.87 -25.61 3.32
N ALA A 130 -26.06 -26.57 3.80
CA ALA A 130 -26.42 -27.44 4.90
C ALA A 130 -26.50 -26.70 6.25
N ASN A 131 -25.94 -25.50 6.34
CA ASN A 131 -25.98 -24.62 7.52
C ASN A 131 -25.56 -25.34 8.83
N ILE A 132 -24.44 -26.02 8.78
CA ILE A 132 -23.90 -26.83 9.87
C ILE A 132 -23.44 -25.92 11.01
N PRO A 133 -23.80 -26.16 12.27
CA PRO A 133 -23.28 -25.40 13.41
C PRO A 133 -21.78 -25.65 13.60
N LEU A 134 -21.05 -24.60 14.01
CA LEU A 134 -19.67 -24.73 14.49
C LEU A 134 -19.69 -24.86 16.01
N VAL A 135 -19.14 -25.94 16.51
CA VAL A 135 -19.15 -26.29 17.94
C VAL A 135 -17.73 -26.22 18.47
N ARG A 136 -17.48 -25.30 19.40
CA ARG A 136 -16.23 -25.17 20.13
C ARG A 136 -16.17 -26.16 21.28
N ALA A 137 -15.04 -26.79 21.46
CA ALA A 137 -14.76 -27.64 22.64
C ALA A 137 -13.35 -27.32 23.16
N GLU A 138 -13.22 -27.24 24.49
CA GLU A 138 -11.93 -27.23 25.16
C GLU A 138 -11.62 -28.64 25.63
N ILE A 139 -10.46 -29.17 25.26
CA ILE A 139 -10.09 -30.54 25.55
C ILE A 139 -8.70 -30.59 26.17
N PRO A 140 -8.44 -31.57 27.07
CA PRO A 140 -7.10 -31.78 27.64
C PRO A 140 -6.05 -32.02 26.54
N ARG A 141 -4.83 -31.48 26.71
CA ARG A 141 -3.73 -31.64 25.74
C ARG A 141 -3.51 -33.11 25.33
N ALA A 142 -3.49 -34.04 26.29
CA ALA A 142 -3.30 -35.46 25.99
C ALA A 142 -4.41 -36.04 25.09
N GLU A 143 -5.66 -35.59 25.27
CA GLU A 143 -6.79 -36.00 24.46
C GLU A 143 -6.69 -35.38 23.04
N ALA A 144 -6.30 -34.10 22.95
CA ALA A 144 -6.06 -33.42 21.69
C ALA A 144 -4.97 -34.11 20.87
N LEU A 145 -3.82 -34.38 21.47
CA LEU A 145 -2.72 -35.09 20.82
C LEU A 145 -3.18 -36.45 20.29
N LYS A 146 -3.83 -37.25 21.13
CA LYS A 146 -4.34 -38.57 20.73
C LYS A 146 -5.31 -38.47 19.56
N MET A 147 -6.25 -37.51 19.59
CA MET A 147 -7.23 -37.32 18.53
C MET A 147 -6.58 -36.97 17.19
N PHE A 148 -5.60 -36.07 17.18
CA PHE A 148 -4.92 -35.66 15.93
C PHE A 148 -3.87 -36.67 15.47
N GLU A 149 -3.27 -37.46 16.37
CA GLU A 149 -2.41 -38.62 16.03
C GLU A 149 -3.23 -39.71 15.33
N GLU A 150 -4.41 -40.08 15.88
CA GLU A 150 -5.30 -41.07 15.28
C GLU A 150 -5.79 -40.65 13.87
N LYS A 151 -5.95 -39.35 13.63
CA LYS A 151 -6.26 -38.78 12.32
C LYS A 151 -5.03 -38.59 11.42
N ASN A 152 -3.82 -38.89 11.91
CA ASN A 152 -2.55 -38.67 11.23
C ASN A 152 -2.33 -37.22 10.79
N GLU A 153 -2.80 -36.25 11.61
CA GLU A 153 -2.68 -34.80 11.40
C GLU A 153 -1.40 -34.26 12.04
N LYS A 154 -0.24 -34.59 11.45
CA LYS A 154 1.09 -34.30 12.01
C LYS A 154 1.34 -32.83 12.32
N TYR A 155 0.82 -31.90 11.49
CA TYR A 155 1.00 -30.46 11.72
C TYR A 155 0.22 -29.97 12.93
N LYS A 156 -0.97 -30.52 13.19
CA LYS A 156 -1.76 -30.21 14.40
C LYS A 156 -1.07 -30.74 15.66
N VAL A 157 -0.50 -31.94 15.60
CA VAL A 157 0.31 -32.50 16.70
C VAL A 157 1.53 -31.62 17.00
N GLU A 158 2.24 -31.17 15.96
CA GLU A 158 3.39 -30.27 16.10
C GLU A 158 2.97 -28.93 16.72
N LEU A 159 1.88 -28.32 16.24
CA LEU A 159 1.35 -27.06 16.79
C LEU A 159 0.97 -27.20 18.27
N ILE A 160 0.31 -28.30 18.67
CA ILE A 160 -0.06 -28.54 20.07
C ILE A 160 1.20 -28.66 20.96
N ASN A 161 2.24 -29.34 20.47
CA ASN A 161 3.48 -29.50 21.23
C ASN A 161 4.23 -28.17 21.44
N ASP A 162 4.09 -27.21 20.53
CA ASP A 162 4.72 -25.90 20.64
C ASP A 162 3.98 -24.91 21.56
N LEU A 163 2.72 -25.19 21.88
CA LEU A 163 1.98 -24.33 22.79
C LEU A 163 2.53 -24.45 24.24
N PRO A 164 2.49 -23.36 25.04
CA PRO A 164 2.83 -23.41 26.46
C PRO A 164 2.08 -24.50 27.20
N GLU A 165 2.67 -25.06 28.25
CA GLU A 165 2.07 -26.20 29.00
C GLU A 165 0.67 -25.88 29.58
N ASP A 166 0.45 -24.64 29.96
CA ASP A 166 -0.80 -24.10 30.53
C ASP A 166 -1.81 -23.63 29.47
N ALA A 167 -1.47 -23.71 28.18
CA ALA A 167 -2.36 -23.27 27.12
C ALA A 167 -3.63 -24.12 27.05
N ILE A 168 -4.77 -23.42 26.91
CA ILE A 168 -6.07 -24.06 26.66
C ILE A 168 -6.09 -24.57 25.22
N ILE A 169 -6.29 -25.85 25.03
CA ILE A 169 -6.43 -26.48 23.72
C ILE A 169 -7.90 -26.47 23.33
N SER A 170 -8.24 -25.76 22.26
CA SER A 170 -9.60 -25.72 21.73
C SER A 170 -9.67 -26.28 20.32
N THR A 171 -10.81 -26.89 20.03
CA THR A 171 -11.16 -27.42 18.71
C THR A 171 -12.50 -26.87 18.27
N TYR A 172 -12.68 -26.81 16.96
CA TYR A 172 -13.98 -26.50 16.34
C TYR A 172 -14.41 -27.65 15.45
N THR A 173 -15.62 -28.12 15.67
CA THR A 173 -16.23 -29.21 14.89
C THR A 173 -17.41 -28.67 14.09
N GLN A 174 -17.41 -28.97 12.80
CA GLN A 174 -18.52 -28.71 11.88
C GLN A 174 -18.83 -29.99 11.09
N GLY A 175 -19.93 -30.66 11.43
CA GLY A 175 -20.27 -31.96 10.86
C GLY A 175 -19.19 -33.01 11.12
N ASP A 176 -18.57 -33.50 10.08
CA ASP A 176 -17.51 -34.53 10.12
C ASP A 176 -16.08 -33.96 10.11
N PHE A 177 -15.94 -32.63 10.04
CA PHE A 177 -14.64 -31.96 10.10
C PHE A 177 -14.39 -31.36 11.49
N THR A 178 -13.21 -31.64 12.06
CA THR A 178 -12.75 -31.06 13.32
C THR A 178 -11.35 -30.51 13.15
N ASP A 179 -11.15 -29.24 13.53
CA ASP A 179 -9.86 -28.57 13.46
C ASP A 179 -9.37 -28.08 14.83
N LEU A 180 -8.03 -27.99 14.97
CA LEU A 180 -7.36 -27.28 16.07
C LEU A 180 -7.46 -25.78 15.80
N CYS A 181 -8.18 -25.06 16.65
CA CYS A 181 -8.42 -23.65 16.41
C CYS A 181 -8.76 -22.90 17.69
N ALA A 182 -8.21 -21.68 17.84
CA ALA A 182 -8.53 -20.80 18.96
C ALA A 182 -9.89 -20.08 18.80
N GLY A 183 -10.38 -19.96 17.56
CA GLY A 183 -11.60 -19.21 17.24
C GLY A 183 -11.41 -17.67 17.31
N PRO A 184 -12.51 -16.90 17.45
CA PRO A 184 -13.89 -17.34 17.32
C PRO A 184 -14.36 -17.55 15.88
N HIS A 185 -15.50 -18.20 15.72
CA HIS A 185 -16.14 -18.49 14.44
C HIS A 185 -17.58 -17.99 14.35
N CYS A 186 -18.10 -17.89 13.14
CA CYS A 186 -19.54 -17.72 12.93
C CYS A 186 -20.33 -18.88 13.54
N PRO A 187 -21.60 -18.67 13.96
CA PRO A 187 -22.40 -19.73 14.59
C PRO A 187 -22.65 -20.96 13.71
N SER A 188 -22.59 -20.79 12.39
CA SER A 188 -22.81 -21.89 11.43
C SER A 188 -22.18 -21.59 10.08
N THR A 189 -21.94 -22.64 9.28
CA THR A 189 -21.41 -22.53 7.91
C THR A 189 -22.30 -21.68 6.98
N GLY A 190 -23.61 -21.63 7.23
CA GLY A 190 -24.56 -20.83 6.48
C GLY A 190 -24.40 -19.29 6.61
N ARG A 191 -23.49 -18.85 7.50
CA ARG A 191 -23.13 -17.43 7.62
C ARG A 191 -22.17 -16.96 6.54
N VAL A 192 -21.45 -17.87 5.90
CA VAL A 192 -20.58 -17.59 4.74
C VAL A 192 -21.47 -17.49 3.50
N LYS A 193 -21.95 -16.29 3.16
CA LYS A 193 -22.92 -16.09 2.07
C LYS A 193 -22.29 -15.98 0.70
N ALA A 194 -21.15 -15.32 0.60
CA ALA A 194 -20.46 -15.06 -0.66
C ALA A 194 -18.96 -15.33 -0.49
N PHE A 195 -18.42 -16.18 -1.33
CA PHE A 195 -17.01 -16.58 -1.31
C PHE A 195 -16.49 -16.88 -2.71
N LYS A 196 -15.17 -16.83 -2.87
CA LYS A 196 -14.47 -17.21 -4.09
C LYS A 196 -13.08 -17.74 -3.75
N LEU A 197 -12.69 -18.89 -4.31
CA LEU A 197 -11.30 -19.35 -4.30
C LEU A 197 -10.52 -18.63 -5.40
N GLN A 198 -9.31 -18.18 -5.10
CA GLN A 198 -8.58 -17.25 -5.96
C GLN A 198 -7.37 -17.89 -6.63
N SER A 199 -6.49 -18.53 -5.86
CA SER A 199 -5.22 -19.01 -6.38
C SER A 199 -4.63 -20.12 -5.52
N ILE A 200 -3.64 -20.81 -6.12
CA ILE A 200 -2.80 -21.82 -5.47
C ILE A 200 -1.37 -21.30 -5.50
N ALA A 201 -0.65 -21.41 -4.39
CA ALA A 201 0.75 -21.05 -4.27
C ALA A 201 1.51 -22.07 -3.43
N GLY A 202 2.84 -22.13 -3.60
CA GLY A 202 3.73 -22.81 -2.67
C GLY A 202 3.99 -21.95 -1.43
N ALA A 203 4.05 -22.57 -0.25
CA ALA A 203 4.44 -21.90 1.00
C ALA A 203 5.24 -22.86 1.86
N TYR A 204 6.42 -22.44 2.32
CA TYR A 204 7.19 -23.24 3.26
C TYR A 204 6.51 -23.29 4.63
N TRP A 205 6.49 -24.47 5.25
CA TRP A 205 5.96 -24.62 6.60
C TRP A 205 6.68 -23.66 7.55
N ARG A 206 5.92 -22.85 8.29
CA ARG A 206 6.42 -21.81 9.20
C ARG A 206 7.27 -20.71 8.53
N GLY A 207 7.20 -20.59 7.21
CA GLY A 207 7.98 -19.58 6.47
C GLY A 207 9.47 -19.88 6.36
N ASP A 208 9.93 -21.05 6.78
CA ASP A 208 11.32 -21.46 6.72
C ASP A 208 11.56 -22.32 5.47
N GLU A 209 12.46 -21.89 4.60
CA GLU A 209 12.82 -22.56 3.34
C GLU A 209 13.43 -23.96 3.52
N HIS A 210 13.90 -24.30 4.72
CA HIS A 210 14.42 -25.62 5.07
C HIS A 210 13.30 -26.62 5.39
N ASN A 211 12.08 -26.14 5.65
CA ASN A 211 10.92 -26.97 5.89
C ASN A 211 10.23 -27.40 4.60
N LYS A 212 9.30 -28.36 4.73
CA LYS A 212 8.52 -28.86 3.60
C LYS A 212 7.73 -27.72 2.94
N MET A 213 7.79 -27.64 1.62
CA MET A 213 6.91 -26.78 0.84
C MET A 213 5.50 -27.38 0.81
N LEU A 214 4.53 -26.63 1.31
CA LEU A 214 3.12 -26.93 1.31
C LEU A 214 2.43 -26.25 0.15
N GLN A 215 1.22 -26.70 -0.19
CA GLN A 215 0.36 -26.01 -1.16
C GLN A 215 -0.62 -25.12 -0.39
N ARG A 216 -0.65 -23.85 -0.71
CA ARG A 216 -1.54 -22.85 -0.10
C ARG A 216 -2.65 -22.49 -1.06
N ILE A 217 -3.90 -22.71 -0.66
CA ILE A 217 -5.07 -22.25 -1.41
C ILE A 217 -5.59 -20.96 -0.78
N TYR A 218 -5.67 -19.91 -1.59
CA TYR A 218 -6.24 -18.62 -1.21
C TYR A 218 -7.71 -18.53 -1.60
N GLY A 219 -8.50 -17.92 -0.73
CA GLY A 219 -9.88 -17.56 -0.99
C GLY A 219 -10.27 -16.24 -0.35
N THR A 220 -11.42 -15.73 -0.73
CA THR A 220 -12.03 -14.56 -0.10
C THR A 220 -13.49 -14.81 0.21
N ALA A 221 -14.04 -14.10 1.21
CA ALA A 221 -15.43 -14.14 1.57
C ALA A 221 -15.93 -12.77 2.02
N PHE A 222 -17.22 -12.49 1.71
CA PHE A 222 -17.90 -11.24 1.97
C PHE A 222 -19.30 -11.46 2.53
N PRO A 223 -19.88 -10.47 3.25
CA PRO A 223 -21.24 -10.54 3.78
C PRO A 223 -22.31 -10.69 2.71
N SER A 224 -22.07 -10.16 1.50
CA SER A 224 -23.01 -10.19 0.38
C SER A 224 -22.33 -10.54 -0.94
N LYS A 225 -23.15 -10.99 -1.91
CA LYS A 225 -22.66 -11.25 -3.27
C LYS A 225 -22.25 -9.96 -3.98
N GLU A 226 -22.98 -8.88 -3.74
CA GLU A 226 -22.70 -7.56 -4.29
C GLU A 226 -21.31 -7.06 -3.90
N GLU A 227 -20.93 -7.23 -2.63
CA GLU A 227 -19.59 -6.86 -2.14
C GLU A 227 -18.50 -7.76 -2.72
N LEU A 228 -18.76 -9.08 -2.82
CA LEU A 228 -17.83 -10.02 -3.48
C LEU A 228 -17.64 -9.65 -4.95
N ASP A 229 -18.72 -9.40 -5.69
CA ASP A 229 -18.66 -9.06 -7.11
C ASP A 229 -17.91 -7.72 -7.32
N ALA A 230 -18.13 -6.73 -6.45
CA ALA A 230 -17.39 -5.47 -6.47
C ALA A 230 -15.89 -5.68 -6.22
N TYR A 231 -15.54 -6.52 -5.24
CA TYR A 231 -14.14 -6.86 -4.95
C TYR A 231 -13.46 -7.61 -6.11
N LEU A 232 -14.14 -8.58 -6.71
CA LEU A 232 -13.60 -9.32 -7.86
C LEU A 232 -13.42 -8.40 -9.07
N HIS A 233 -14.38 -7.49 -9.32
CA HIS A 233 -14.24 -6.47 -10.37
C HIS A 233 -13.06 -5.54 -10.11
N MET A 234 -12.85 -5.10 -8.85
CA MET A 234 -11.67 -4.31 -8.49
C MET A 234 -10.37 -5.07 -8.78
N LEU A 235 -10.30 -6.37 -8.47
CA LEU A 235 -9.11 -7.20 -8.77
C LEU A 235 -8.86 -7.33 -10.28
N GLU A 236 -9.92 -7.52 -11.09
CA GLU A 236 -9.79 -7.56 -12.55
C GLU A 236 -9.29 -6.22 -13.10
N GLU A 237 -9.81 -5.10 -12.62
CA GLU A 237 -9.34 -3.77 -13.00
C GLU A 237 -7.88 -3.54 -12.54
N ALA A 238 -7.53 -3.98 -11.34
CA ALA A 238 -6.14 -3.93 -10.86
C ALA A 238 -5.19 -4.71 -11.78
N ALA A 239 -5.57 -5.92 -12.21
CA ALA A 239 -4.75 -6.73 -13.11
C ALA A 239 -4.60 -6.10 -14.51
N LYS A 240 -5.63 -5.42 -15.02
CA LYS A 240 -5.55 -4.66 -16.29
C LYS A 240 -4.64 -3.45 -16.18
N ARG A 241 -4.52 -2.84 -15.00
CA ARG A 241 -3.76 -1.63 -14.73
C ARG A 241 -2.36 -1.88 -14.17
N ASP A 242 -1.97 -3.15 -13.97
CA ASP A 242 -0.68 -3.52 -13.39
C ASP A 242 0.46 -2.76 -14.07
N HIS A 243 1.20 -1.97 -13.28
CA HIS A 243 2.28 -1.11 -13.78
C HIS A 243 3.42 -1.89 -14.45
N ARG A 244 3.63 -3.16 -14.09
CA ARG A 244 4.65 -4.04 -14.71
C ARG A 244 4.26 -4.38 -16.13
N LYS A 245 2.97 -4.69 -16.35
CA LYS A 245 2.41 -4.97 -17.67
C LYS A 245 2.38 -3.72 -18.53
N LEU A 246 1.76 -2.65 -18.03
CA LEU A 246 1.65 -1.37 -18.75
C LEU A 246 3.01 -0.72 -18.97
N GLY A 247 3.93 -0.83 -18.01
CA GLY A 247 5.30 -0.34 -18.13
C GLY A 247 6.07 -0.99 -19.28
N LYS A 248 5.87 -2.30 -19.47
CA LYS A 248 6.43 -3.03 -20.61
C LYS A 248 5.74 -2.65 -21.93
N GLU A 249 4.39 -2.60 -21.98
CA GLU A 249 3.62 -2.26 -23.18
C GLU A 249 3.89 -0.82 -23.67
N LEU A 250 4.13 0.12 -22.76
CA LEU A 250 4.40 1.53 -23.05
C LEU A 250 5.90 1.86 -23.11
N ASP A 251 6.76 0.86 -22.97
CA ASP A 251 8.23 0.99 -22.98
C ASP A 251 8.75 2.02 -21.96
N LEU A 252 8.32 1.88 -20.69
CA LEU A 252 8.66 2.82 -19.62
C LEU A 252 9.87 2.39 -18.81
N PHE A 253 9.94 1.12 -18.43
CA PHE A 253 11.02 0.56 -17.61
C PHE A 253 11.10 -0.97 -17.73
N SER A 254 12.22 -1.52 -17.27
CA SER A 254 12.43 -2.96 -17.10
C SER A 254 13.18 -3.27 -15.80
N ILE A 255 13.05 -4.51 -15.33
CA ILE A 255 13.90 -5.10 -14.29
C ILE A 255 14.66 -6.24 -14.97
N GLN A 256 15.98 -6.22 -14.87
CA GLN A 256 16.86 -7.21 -15.49
C GLN A 256 17.28 -8.28 -14.47
N ASP A 257 17.64 -9.47 -14.96
CA ASP A 257 18.10 -10.58 -14.11
C ASP A 257 19.41 -10.25 -13.36
N GLU A 258 20.25 -9.40 -13.94
CA GLU A 258 21.50 -8.91 -13.35
C GLU A 258 21.27 -7.94 -12.19
N GLY A 259 20.05 -7.40 -12.04
CA GLY A 259 19.72 -6.43 -11.01
C GLY A 259 18.30 -6.57 -10.49
N PRO A 260 17.95 -7.66 -9.78
CA PRO A 260 16.61 -7.83 -9.23
C PRO A 260 16.31 -6.73 -8.20
N GLY A 261 15.23 -5.97 -8.46
CA GLY A 261 14.85 -4.82 -7.65
C GLY A 261 15.54 -3.50 -8.02
N PHE A 262 16.32 -3.47 -9.11
CA PHE A 262 16.93 -2.26 -9.64
C PHE A 262 16.26 -1.88 -10.96
N PRO A 263 15.41 -0.83 -11.01
CA PRO A 263 14.68 -0.46 -12.21
C PRO A 263 15.58 0.23 -13.25
N PHE A 264 15.46 -0.23 -14.51
CA PHE A 264 16.06 0.42 -15.67
C PHE A 264 14.99 1.25 -16.37
N PHE A 265 15.11 2.57 -16.32
CA PHE A 265 14.16 3.46 -17.00
C PHE A 265 14.52 3.58 -18.48
N HIS A 266 13.52 3.35 -19.35
CA HIS A 266 13.63 3.56 -20.78
C HIS A 266 13.35 5.03 -21.15
N PRO A 267 13.60 5.47 -22.39
CA PRO A 267 13.40 6.89 -22.77
C PRO A 267 12.02 7.44 -22.41
N ASN A 268 10.95 6.67 -22.64
CA ASN A 268 9.59 7.09 -22.29
C ASN A 268 9.39 7.23 -20.78
N GLY A 269 9.95 6.32 -20.00
CA GLY A 269 9.90 6.39 -18.54
C GLY A 269 10.72 7.55 -17.99
N MET A 270 11.88 7.86 -18.61
CA MET A 270 12.69 9.02 -18.23
C MET A 270 11.99 10.35 -18.49
N ILE A 271 11.15 10.45 -19.53
CA ILE A 271 10.33 11.64 -19.76
C ILE A 271 9.37 11.86 -18.59
N ILE A 272 8.66 10.82 -18.15
CA ILE A 272 7.75 10.90 -16.99
C ILE A 272 8.54 11.28 -15.74
N LYS A 273 9.64 10.58 -15.46
CA LYS A 273 10.49 10.82 -14.29
C LYS A 273 11.00 12.26 -14.24
N ASN A 274 11.52 12.78 -15.34
CA ASN A 274 12.01 14.15 -15.42
C ASN A 274 10.88 15.18 -15.28
N THR A 275 9.70 14.93 -15.88
CA THR A 275 8.54 15.81 -15.73
C THR A 275 8.09 15.91 -14.27
N LEU A 276 8.10 14.79 -13.52
CA LEU A 276 7.81 14.80 -12.08
C LEU A 276 8.87 15.54 -11.27
N ILE A 277 10.15 15.37 -11.61
CA ILE A 277 11.28 16.09 -10.99
C ILE A 277 11.16 17.59 -11.23
N ASP A 278 10.85 18.01 -12.45
CA ASP A 278 10.70 19.42 -12.80
C ASP A 278 9.49 20.05 -12.08
N TYR A 279 8.39 19.31 -11.96
CA TYR A 279 7.23 19.74 -11.17
C TYR A 279 7.58 19.85 -9.67
N TRP A 280 8.30 18.87 -9.12
CA TRP A 280 8.81 18.93 -7.76
C TRP A 280 9.65 20.19 -7.53
N ARG A 281 10.58 20.51 -8.43
CA ARG A 281 11.42 21.71 -8.37
C ARG A 281 10.61 23.00 -8.46
N GLU A 282 9.58 23.03 -9.32
CA GLU A 282 8.66 24.16 -9.45
C GLU A 282 7.97 24.47 -8.11
N VAL A 283 7.36 23.43 -7.50
CA VAL A 283 6.65 23.56 -6.23
C VAL A 283 7.61 23.95 -5.12
N HIS A 284 8.72 23.23 -4.97
CA HIS A 284 9.68 23.48 -3.89
C HIS A 284 10.29 24.88 -3.93
N ARG A 285 10.55 25.40 -5.11
CA ARG A 285 11.02 26.79 -5.25
C ARG A 285 9.98 27.80 -4.73
N ARG A 286 8.70 27.58 -5.00
CA ARG A 286 7.61 28.44 -4.50
C ARG A 286 7.49 28.41 -2.98
N TYR A 287 7.78 27.26 -2.36
CA TYR A 287 7.77 27.09 -0.91
C TYR A 287 9.12 27.40 -0.25
N GLY A 288 10.09 27.96 -0.99
CA GLY A 288 11.36 28.44 -0.45
C GLY A 288 12.38 27.35 -0.09
N TYR A 289 12.34 26.20 -0.76
CA TYR A 289 13.35 25.14 -0.55
C TYR A 289 14.60 25.39 -1.39
N TYR A 290 15.75 25.07 -0.79
CA TYR A 290 17.04 24.95 -1.48
C TYR A 290 17.27 23.49 -1.86
N GLU A 291 17.70 23.24 -3.10
CA GLU A 291 18.06 21.88 -3.54
C GLU A 291 19.55 21.62 -3.27
N ILE A 292 19.86 20.49 -2.63
CA ILE A 292 21.21 20.01 -2.40
C ILE A 292 21.40 18.60 -2.96
N GLN A 293 22.64 18.13 -2.99
CA GLN A 293 22.98 16.74 -3.28
C GLN A 293 24.07 16.27 -2.32
N THR A 294 23.85 15.10 -1.71
CA THR A 294 24.84 14.46 -0.84
C THR A 294 25.43 13.20 -1.48
N PRO A 295 26.68 12.80 -1.14
CA PRO A 295 27.30 11.62 -1.69
C PRO A 295 26.55 10.33 -1.37
N MET A 296 26.63 9.35 -2.26
CA MET A 296 25.99 8.04 -2.08
C MET A 296 26.74 7.13 -1.10
N ILE A 297 28.07 7.21 -1.07
CA ILE A 297 28.93 6.35 -0.27
C ILE A 297 29.57 7.20 0.83
N LEU A 298 29.30 6.83 2.09
CA LEU A 298 29.76 7.54 3.27
C LEU A 298 30.30 6.56 4.31
N SER A 299 31.24 7.04 5.15
CA SER A 299 31.96 6.20 6.10
C SER A 299 31.03 5.65 7.21
N ARG A 300 31.37 4.50 7.74
CA ARG A 300 30.69 3.83 8.85
C ARG A 300 30.43 4.74 10.06
N THR A 301 31.40 5.60 10.39
CA THR A 301 31.30 6.51 11.54
C THR A 301 30.10 7.45 11.46
N LEU A 302 29.65 7.83 10.24
CA LEU A 302 28.46 8.63 10.05
C LEU A 302 27.20 7.84 10.43
N TRP A 303 27.15 6.57 10.03
CA TRP A 303 26.00 5.68 10.25
C TRP A 303 25.89 5.24 11.71
N GLU A 304 27.02 5.08 12.41
CA GLU A 304 27.05 4.86 13.86
C GLU A 304 26.54 6.11 14.61
N ARG A 305 27.00 7.31 14.24
CA ARG A 305 26.54 8.56 14.85
C ARG A 305 25.03 8.74 14.70
N SER A 306 24.47 8.44 13.55
CA SER A 306 23.05 8.59 13.26
C SER A 306 22.17 7.46 13.81
N GLY A 307 22.75 6.38 14.34
CA GLY A 307 22.02 5.21 14.83
C GLY A 307 21.59 4.21 13.74
N HIS A 308 21.81 4.52 12.46
CA HIS A 308 21.43 3.61 11.38
C HIS A 308 22.21 2.29 11.43
N TRP A 309 23.45 2.31 11.93
CA TRP A 309 24.26 1.12 12.08
C TRP A 309 23.68 0.10 13.05
N ASP A 310 23.00 0.56 14.10
CA ASP A 310 22.41 -0.28 15.15
C ASP A 310 20.97 -0.71 14.82
N HIS A 311 20.16 0.21 14.26
CA HIS A 311 18.71 -0.01 14.05
C HIS A 311 18.31 -0.30 12.61
N TYR A 312 19.23 -0.18 11.63
CA TYR A 312 18.88 -0.29 10.21
C TYR A 312 19.89 -1.11 9.37
N ARG A 313 20.85 -1.76 10.01
CA ARG A 313 21.99 -2.42 9.37
C ARG A 313 21.59 -3.46 8.34
N ASP A 314 20.58 -4.28 8.65
CA ASP A 314 20.14 -5.39 7.79
C ASP A 314 19.58 -4.91 6.44
N ASN A 315 19.18 -3.66 6.38
CA ASN A 315 18.67 -3.00 5.18
C ASN A 315 19.74 -2.20 4.42
N MET A 316 21.04 -2.30 4.78
CA MET A 316 22.11 -1.50 4.20
C MET A 316 23.03 -2.34 3.31
N TYR A 317 23.61 -1.70 2.29
CA TYR A 317 24.72 -2.24 1.51
C TYR A 317 26.04 -1.67 1.99
N PHE A 318 27.06 -2.53 2.12
CA PHE A 318 28.37 -2.17 2.65
C PHE A 318 29.46 -2.34 1.60
N THR A 319 30.52 -1.56 1.74
CA THR A 319 31.75 -1.70 0.95
C THR A 319 32.96 -1.32 1.80
N LYS A 320 34.15 -1.66 1.33
CA LYS A 320 35.42 -1.23 1.94
C LYS A 320 36.21 -0.34 0.98
N ILE A 321 36.75 0.73 1.50
CA ILE A 321 37.65 1.64 0.79
C ILE A 321 38.88 1.83 1.67
N ASP A 322 40.07 1.49 1.18
CA ASP A 322 41.34 1.60 1.92
C ASP A 322 41.28 0.98 3.33
N GLU A 323 40.74 -0.27 3.42
CA GLU A 323 40.52 -1.04 4.66
C GLU A 323 39.48 -0.44 5.62
N ALA A 324 38.89 0.72 5.34
CA ALA A 324 37.82 1.31 6.14
C ALA A 324 36.43 0.88 5.64
N ASP A 325 35.51 0.71 6.57
CA ASP A 325 34.10 0.36 6.27
C ASP A 325 33.31 1.60 5.81
N PHE A 326 32.62 1.46 4.71
CA PHE A 326 31.70 2.43 4.14
C PHE A 326 30.32 1.77 3.89
N ALA A 327 29.28 2.58 3.80
CA ALA A 327 27.97 2.13 3.36
C ALA A 327 27.40 3.00 2.24
N ILE A 328 26.61 2.37 1.37
CA ILE A 328 25.78 3.07 0.40
C ILE A 328 24.57 3.62 1.18
N LYS A 329 24.27 4.90 1.04
CA LYS A 329 23.24 5.55 1.85
C LYS A 329 21.87 4.90 1.68
N PRO A 330 21.22 4.46 2.78
CA PRO A 330 19.83 4.00 2.79
C PRO A 330 18.84 5.15 3.00
N MET A 331 19.34 6.30 3.47
CA MET A 331 18.60 7.53 3.78
C MET A 331 19.49 8.76 3.54
N ASN A 332 18.89 9.93 3.35
CA ASN A 332 19.60 11.18 3.03
C ASN A 332 19.91 12.03 4.28
N CYS A 333 19.16 11.83 5.37
CA CYS A 333 19.22 12.67 6.56
C CYS A 333 20.62 12.89 7.14
N PRO A 334 21.51 11.89 7.31
CA PRO A 334 22.86 12.14 7.84
C PRO A 334 23.68 13.08 6.94
N GLY A 335 23.53 12.97 5.62
CA GLY A 335 24.15 13.87 4.65
C GLY A 335 23.65 15.31 4.78
N GLY A 336 22.33 15.48 4.92
CA GLY A 336 21.69 16.79 5.15
C GLY A 336 22.16 17.48 6.43
N MET A 337 22.39 16.71 7.51
CA MET A 337 22.94 17.24 8.75
C MET A 337 24.42 17.67 8.60
N LEU A 338 25.21 16.92 7.85
CA LEU A 338 26.58 17.36 7.51
C LEU A 338 26.57 18.65 6.71
N TYR A 339 25.63 18.82 5.76
CA TYR A 339 25.45 20.06 5.03
C TYR A 339 25.10 21.22 5.99
N TYR A 340 24.13 21.05 6.89
CA TYR A 340 23.77 22.08 7.87
C TYR A 340 24.98 22.57 8.68
N ARG A 341 25.89 21.67 9.07
CA ARG A 341 27.09 21.97 9.85
C ARG A 341 28.16 22.75 9.08
N THR A 342 28.06 22.88 7.77
CA THR A 342 29.08 23.60 6.98
C THR A 342 29.12 25.09 7.23
N HIS A 343 28.02 25.66 7.76
CA HIS A 343 27.88 27.08 8.05
C HIS A 343 27.28 27.32 9.44
N PRO A 344 27.61 28.43 10.11
CA PRO A 344 26.88 28.86 11.30
C PRO A 344 25.53 29.41 10.89
N HIS A 345 24.49 29.12 11.65
CA HIS A 345 23.11 29.56 11.41
C HIS A 345 22.62 30.51 12.50
N SER A 346 21.71 31.41 12.12
CA SER A 346 21.00 32.32 13.02
C SER A 346 19.50 31.94 13.05
N TYR A 347 18.81 32.22 14.16
CA TYR A 347 17.37 32.06 14.26
C TYR A 347 16.58 32.78 13.15
N ARG A 348 17.16 33.83 12.54
CA ARG A 348 16.55 34.59 11.43
C ARG A 348 16.51 33.84 10.10
N GLU A 349 17.33 32.81 9.96
CA GLU A 349 17.39 31.94 8.78
C GLU A 349 16.43 30.75 8.90
N LEU A 350 15.88 30.52 10.09
CA LEU A 350 14.97 29.42 10.35
C LEU A 350 13.50 29.83 10.11
N PRO A 351 12.68 28.95 9.54
CA PRO A 351 12.99 27.57 9.16
C PRO A 351 13.85 27.49 7.88
N LEU A 352 14.94 26.73 7.94
CA LEU A 352 15.78 26.42 6.79
C LEU A 352 15.25 25.16 6.09
N ARG A 353 14.81 25.28 4.85
CA ARG A 353 14.20 24.21 4.06
C ARG A 353 15.19 23.70 3.02
N VAL A 354 15.62 22.45 3.15
CA VAL A 354 16.61 21.83 2.27
C VAL A 354 16.03 20.58 1.64
N GLY A 355 15.90 20.57 0.30
CA GLY A 355 15.41 19.43 -0.47
C GLY A 355 16.52 18.68 -1.17
N GLU A 356 16.38 17.37 -1.30
CA GLU A 356 17.31 16.50 -2.04
C GLU A 356 16.53 15.44 -2.81
N LEU A 357 16.74 15.36 -4.12
CA LEU A 357 16.37 14.21 -4.93
C LEU A 357 17.41 13.12 -4.73
N GLY A 358 17.34 12.47 -3.57
CA GLY A 358 18.37 11.59 -3.08
C GLY A 358 18.23 10.15 -3.58
N LEU A 359 19.22 9.68 -4.36
CA LEU A 359 19.29 8.28 -4.75
C LEU A 359 19.76 7.44 -3.57
N VAL A 360 18.90 6.52 -3.10
CA VAL A 360 19.17 5.64 -1.96
C VAL A 360 19.06 4.17 -2.35
N HIS A 361 19.70 3.32 -1.55
CA HIS A 361 19.68 1.87 -1.76
C HIS A 361 19.32 1.16 -0.47
N ARG A 362 18.35 0.23 -0.55
CA ARG A 362 17.93 -0.60 0.58
C ARG A 362 17.95 -2.07 0.21
N HIS A 363 18.49 -2.89 1.10
CA HIS A 363 18.50 -4.34 0.93
C HIS A 363 17.11 -4.90 1.26
N GLU A 364 16.20 -4.82 0.29
CA GLU A 364 14.88 -5.44 0.39
C GLU A 364 14.98 -6.94 0.10
N LEU A 365 14.25 -7.76 0.86
CA LEU A 365 14.19 -9.21 0.64
C LEU A 365 13.60 -9.52 -0.74
N SER A 366 14.11 -10.54 -1.41
CA SER A 366 13.69 -10.90 -2.78
C SER A 366 12.19 -11.17 -2.89
N GLY A 367 11.59 -11.82 -1.89
CA GLY A 367 10.15 -12.10 -1.86
C GLY A 367 9.25 -10.87 -1.66
N ALA A 368 9.81 -9.74 -1.25
CA ALA A 368 9.08 -8.48 -1.07
C ALA A 368 9.12 -7.58 -2.31
N LEU A 369 9.98 -7.86 -3.28
CA LEU A 369 10.13 -7.02 -4.49
C LEU A 369 8.88 -7.05 -5.35
N HIS A 370 8.44 -5.86 -5.81
CA HIS A 370 7.22 -5.74 -6.60
C HIS A 370 7.27 -4.57 -7.60
N GLY A 371 7.78 -4.83 -8.81
CA GLY A 371 7.88 -3.83 -9.88
C GLY A 371 8.54 -2.54 -9.40
N LEU A 372 7.88 -1.38 -9.58
CA LEU A 372 8.30 -0.08 -9.06
C LEU A 372 7.82 0.20 -7.63
N PHE A 373 6.90 -0.60 -7.08
CA PHE A 373 6.35 -0.35 -5.74
C PHE A 373 7.31 -0.71 -4.61
N ARG A 374 8.17 -1.73 -4.83
CA ARG A 374 9.21 -2.11 -3.88
C ARG A 374 10.47 -2.51 -4.61
N VAL A 375 11.46 -1.65 -4.53
CA VAL A 375 12.72 -1.70 -5.26
C VAL A 375 13.90 -1.57 -4.30
N ARG A 376 15.10 -1.93 -4.76
CA ARG A 376 16.36 -1.83 -4.00
C ARG A 376 17.12 -0.54 -4.26
N CYS A 377 16.78 0.18 -5.32
CA CYS A 377 17.37 1.46 -5.68
C CYS A 377 16.23 2.42 -6.09
N PHE A 378 16.15 3.56 -5.44
CA PHE A 378 15.10 4.54 -5.70
C PHE A 378 15.53 5.96 -5.33
N THR A 379 14.84 6.93 -5.94
CA THR A 379 15.04 8.36 -5.68
C THR A 379 13.97 8.84 -4.71
N GLN A 380 14.39 9.23 -3.49
CA GLN A 380 13.49 9.93 -2.57
C GLN A 380 13.41 11.41 -2.95
N ASP A 381 12.21 11.96 -2.92
CA ASP A 381 11.96 13.40 -2.98
C ASP A 381 12.04 14.04 -1.58
N ASP A 382 13.17 13.81 -0.95
CA ASP A 382 13.42 14.08 0.45
C ASP A 382 13.62 15.57 0.72
N ALA A 383 13.22 16.01 1.92
CA ALA A 383 13.62 17.30 2.43
C ALA A 383 13.73 17.31 3.95
N HIS A 384 14.65 18.14 4.42
CA HIS A 384 14.93 18.37 5.82
C HIS A 384 14.67 19.85 6.14
N ILE A 385 13.82 20.09 7.14
CA ILE A 385 13.47 21.45 7.56
C ILE A 385 13.98 21.63 8.97
N PHE A 386 15.00 22.48 9.12
CA PHE A 386 15.58 22.83 10.42
C PHE A 386 14.87 24.07 10.95
N MET A 387 14.41 24.04 12.21
CA MET A 387 13.57 25.10 12.77
C MET A 387 13.72 25.20 14.28
N THR A 388 13.17 26.29 14.83
CA THR A 388 12.97 26.43 16.28
C THR A 388 11.75 25.62 16.72
N THR A 389 11.64 25.31 18.01
CA THR A 389 10.50 24.59 18.58
C THR A 389 9.17 25.33 18.34
N ASP A 390 9.18 26.66 18.39
CA ASP A 390 7.98 27.49 18.22
C ASP A 390 7.44 27.45 16.78
N GLN A 391 8.26 27.09 15.79
CA GLN A 391 7.90 27.02 14.38
C GLN A 391 7.29 25.67 13.97
N ILE A 392 7.30 24.64 14.86
CA ILE A 392 6.86 23.27 14.51
C ILE A 392 5.47 23.25 13.88
N LYS A 393 4.50 23.89 14.54
CA LYS A 393 3.11 23.90 14.10
C LYS A 393 2.96 24.52 12.71
N ASP A 394 3.49 25.71 12.52
CA ASP A 394 3.34 26.46 11.25
C ASP A 394 4.01 25.74 10.09
N VAL A 395 5.19 25.14 10.32
CA VAL A 395 5.94 24.38 9.31
C VAL A 395 5.21 23.10 8.92
N ILE A 396 4.60 22.39 9.89
CA ILE A 396 3.81 21.18 9.59
C ILE A 396 2.59 21.55 8.75
N GLN A 397 1.85 22.59 9.11
CA GLN A 397 0.67 23.05 8.38
C GLN A 397 1.02 23.51 6.97
N GLU A 398 2.10 24.26 6.77
CA GLU A 398 2.61 24.64 5.47
C GLU A 398 3.00 23.41 4.63
N THR A 399 3.59 22.40 5.26
CA THR A 399 3.95 21.15 4.59
C THR A 399 2.70 20.37 4.16
N ILE A 400 1.65 20.33 4.98
CA ILE A 400 0.36 19.72 4.61
C ILE A 400 -0.26 20.45 3.41
N HIS A 401 -0.22 21.78 3.38
CA HIS A 401 -0.69 22.57 2.22
C HIS A 401 0.09 22.22 0.93
N LEU A 402 1.41 22.03 1.03
CA LEU A 402 2.22 21.60 -0.10
C LEU A 402 1.78 20.21 -0.60
N PHE A 403 1.46 19.28 0.32
CA PHE A 403 0.97 17.95 -0.03
C PHE A 403 -0.39 18.01 -0.72
N ASP A 404 -1.32 18.83 -0.19
CA ASP A 404 -2.63 19.04 -0.80
C ASP A 404 -2.51 19.55 -2.24
N GLU A 405 -1.67 20.54 -2.49
CA GLU A 405 -1.43 21.08 -3.84
C GLU A 405 -0.88 20.00 -4.78
N VAL A 406 0.13 19.25 -4.33
CA VAL A 406 0.75 18.23 -5.16
C VAL A 406 -0.23 17.11 -5.49
N TYR A 407 -0.92 16.56 -4.48
CA TYR A 407 -1.85 15.44 -4.72
C TYR A 407 -3.06 15.85 -5.54
N ALA A 408 -3.58 17.07 -5.36
CA ALA A 408 -4.66 17.61 -6.16
C ALA A 408 -4.29 17.71 -7.64
N THR A 409 -3.04 18.05 -7.98
CA THR A 409 -2.54 18.10 -9.37
C THR A 409 -2.65 16.73 -10.07
N PHE A 410 -2.51 15.63 -9.33
CA PHE A 410 -2.66 14.28 -9.89
C PHE A 410 -4.07 13.69 -9.70
N GLY A 411 -4.99 14.43 -9.08
CA GLY A 411 -6.34 13.97 -8.77
C GLY A 411 -6.39 12.87 -7.72
N LEU A 412 -5.35 12.76 -6.88
CA LEU A 412 -5.22 11.75 -5.84
C LEU A 412 -5.81 12.25 -4.53
N LYS A 413 -6.63 11.42 -3.88
CA LYS A 413 -7.11 11.63 -2.51
C LYS A 413 -6.21 10.89 -1.54
N TYR A 414 -6.23 11.30 -0.27
CA TYR A 414 -5.48 10.63 0.77
C TYR A 414 -6.24 10.57 2.10
N HIS A 415 -5.81 9.70 2.98
CA HIS A 415 -6.06 9.75 4.42
C HIS A 415 -4.73 9.80 5.17
N ALA A 416 -4.76 10.33 6.39
CA ALA A 416 -3.58 10.49 7.22
C ALA A 416 -3.60 9.55 8.42
N GLU A 417 -2.41 9.07 8.81
CA GLU A 417 -2.18 8.28 10.01
C GLU A 417 -1.10 8.92 10.87
N LEU A 418 -1.32 8.98 12.19
CA LEU A 418 -0.30 9.37 13.16
C LEU A 418 0.36 8.11 13.71
N SER A 419 1.59 7.85 13.30
CA SER A 419 2.38 6.70 13.73
C SER A 419 3.20 7.04 14.96
N THR A 420 3.01 6.27 16.03
CA THR A 420 3.63 6.50 17.33
C THR A 420 4.90 5.67 17.53
N ARG A 421 5.46 5.69 18.74
CA ARG A 421 6.76 5.10 19.08
C ARG A 421 6.81 3.58 18.86
N PRO A 422 7.78 3.05 18.08
CA PRO A 422 8.03 1.61 17.98
C PRO A 422 8.84 1.08 19.19
N ASP A 423 8.81 -0.24 19.39
CA ASP A 423 9.57 -0.90 20.48
C ASP A 423 11.08 -0.67 20.35
N ASP A 424 11.63 -0.78 19.13
CA ASP A 424 13.04 -0.48 18.83
C ASP A 424 13.18 0.99 18.43
N SER A 425 13.46 1.85 19.40
CA SER A 425 13.57 3.29 19.21
C SER A 425 14.63 3.95 20.08
N MET A 426 15.14 5.10 19.62
CA MET A 426 16.04 5.97 20.38
C MET A 426 15.28 6.97 21.25
N GLY A 427 15.96 7.52 22.27
CA GLY A 427 15.47 8.61 23.10
C GLY A 427 14.57 8.17 24.26
N ASP A 428 14.22 9.12 25.10
CA ASP A 428 13.38 8.92 26.28
C ASP A 428 11.89 9.16 26.00
N ASP A 429 11.04 8.79 26.97
CA ASP A 429 9.59 8.90 26.85
C ASP A 429 9.14 10.35 26.74
N GLU A 430 9.78 11.29 27.46
CA GLU A 430 9.41 12.71 27.47
C GLU A 430 9.61 13.34 26.09
N THR A 431 10.74 13.03 25.42
CA THR A 431 11.03 13.52 24.07
C THR A 431 10.01 12.99 23.06
N TRP A 432 9.66 11.70 23.15
CA TRP A 432 8.67 11.08 22.28
C TRP A 432 7.27 11.64 22.49
N GLU A 433 6.85 11.82 23.76
CA GLU A 433 5.55 12.41 24.08
C GLU A 433 5.45 13.85 23.56
N LYS A 434 6.49 14.65 23.74
CA LYS A 434 6.55 16.04 23.24
C LYS A 434 6.45 16.09 21.71
N ALA A 435 7.18 15.23 21.01
CA ALA A 435 7.17 15.19 19.56
C ALA A 435 5.80 14.70 19.02
N THR A 436 5.23 13.65 19.61
CA THR A 436 3.92 13.10 19.22
C THR A 436 2.80 14.13 19.44
N ASN A 437 2.80 14.80 20.59
CA ASN A 437 1.83 15.85 20.90
C ASN A 437 1.98 17.07 19.97
N GLY A 438 3.21 17.39 19.54
CA GLY A 438 3.46 18.44 18.56
C GLY A 438 2.84 18.15 17.19
N LEU A 439 3.00 16.92 16.69
CA LEU A 439 2.35 16.47 15.44
C LEU A 439 0.82 16.48 15.59
N LYS A 440 0.31 15.90 16.68
CA LYS A 440 -1.12 15.84 16.97
C LYS A 440 -1.77 17.23 17.01
N ALA A 441 -1.19 18.14 17.75
CA ALA A 441 -1.70 19.52 17.85
C ALA A 441 -1.71 20.24 16.49
N ALA A 442 -0.70 20.03 15.65
CA ALA A 442 -0.66 20.61 14.31
C ALA A 442 -1.76 20.07 13.40
N MET A 443 -2.04 18.75 13.45
CA MET A 443 -3.11 18.10 12.68
C MET A 443 -4.51 18.52 13.16
N ASP A 444 -4.72 18.54 14.48
CA ASP A 444 -6.00 18.96 15.09
C ASP A 444 -6.33 20.41 14.74
N ASP A 445 -5.36 21.32 14.85
CA ASP A 445 -5.53 22.73 14.49
C ASP A 445 -5.72 22.98 12.99
N PHE A 446 -5.12 22.15 12.15
CA PHE A 446 -5.34 22.17 10.70
C PHE A 446 -6.72 21.61 10.32
N GLY A 447 -7.32 20.80 11.19
CA GLY A 447 -8.56 20.08 10.92
C GLY A 447 -8.37 18.87 9.99
N LEU A 448 -7.16 18.29 9.95
CA LEU A 448 -6.88 17.09 9.18
C LEU A 448 -7.41 15.86 9.92
N PRO A 449 -8.39 15.11 9.37
CA PRO A 449 -8.80 13.85 9.98
C PRO A 449 -7.70 12.80 9.86
N TYR A 450 -7.45 12.07 10.95
CA TYR A 450 -6.43 11.02 10.97
C TYR A 450 -6.82 9.87 11.90
N THR A 451 -6.16 8.73 11.71
CA THR A 451 -6.18 7.58 12.62
C THR A 451 -4.83 7.45 13.33
N ILE A 452 -4.81 6.79 14.49
CA ILE A 452 -3.56 6.50 15.20
C ILE A 452 -3.09 5.10 14.79
N ASN A 453 -1.83 5.01 14.37
CA ASN A 453 -1.14 3.76 14.06
C ASN A 453 -0.04 3.55 15.12
N GLU A 454 -0.36 2.73 16.13
CA GLU A 454 0.54 2.52 17.26
C GLU A 454 1.78 1.70 16.86
N GLY A 455 2.96 2.18 17.25
CA GLY A 455 4.21 1.44 17.08
C GLY A 455 4.84 1.52 15.69
N ASP A 456 4.29 2.27 14.74
CA ASP A 456 4.80 2.36 13.35
C ASP A 456 5.67 3.61 13.09
N GLY A 457 6.05 4.35 14.13
CA GLY A 457 6.96 5.49 14.03
C GLY A 457 8.37 5.11 13.53
N ALA A 458 9.18 6.11 13.14
CA ALA A 458 10.59 5.87 12.86
C ALA A 458 11.36 5.65 14.18
N PHE A 459 12.51 4.97 14.13
CA PHE A 459 13.29 4.73 15.35
C PHE A 459 13.78 6.02 16.05
N TYR A 460 13.69 7.17 15.38
CA TYR A 460 14.13 8.49 15.86
C TYR A 460 13.00 9.51 16.04
N GLY A 461 11.74 9.18 15.74
CA GLY A 461 10.63 10.11 15.95
C GLY A 461 9.29 9.65 15.39
N PRO A 462 8.18 10.23 15.88
CA PRO A 462 6.83 9.98 15.38
C PRO A 462 6.64 10.58 13.98
N LYS A 463 5.67 10.06 13.24
CA LYS A 463 5.41 10.50 11.87
C LYS A 463 3.93 10.63 11.55
N ILE A 464 3.61 11.51 10.60
CA ILE A 464 2.33 11.55 9.91
C ILE A 464 2.54 10.87 8.55
N ASP A 465 1.83 9.78 8.30
CA ASP A 465 1.84 9.07 7.03
C ASP A 465 0.62 9.44 6.19
N PHE A 466 0.84 9.71 4.92
CA PHE A 466 -0.19 10.04 3.94
C PHE A 466 -0.38 8.86 2.99
N HIS A 467 -1.54 8.24 3.06
CA HIS A 467 -1.93 7.10 2.25
C HIS A 467 -2.78 7.57 1.07
N LEU A 468 -2.21 7.54 -0.13
CA LEU A 468 -2.90 7.93 -1.36
C LEU A 468 -3.89 6.86 -1.79
N THR A 469 -5.09 7.26 -2.20
CA THR A 469 -6.10 6.37 -2.76
C THR A 469 -6.10 6.49 -4.28
N ASP A 470 -5.90 5.38 -4.98
CA ASP A 470 -5.93 5.31 -6.43
C ASP A 470 -7.37 5.23 -6.98
N SER A 471 -7.51 5.29 -8.32
CA SER A 471 -8.80 5.31 -9.02
C SER A 471 -9.67 4.06 -8.85
N ILE A 472 -9.13 2.99 -8.28
CA ILE A 472 -9.85 1.75 -7.97
C ILE A 472 -9.94 1.48 -6.45
N GLY A 473 -9.62 2.48 -5.63
CA GLY A 473 -9.80 2.44 -4.18
C GLY A 473 -8.70 1.76 -3.38
N ARG A 474 -7.53 1.44 -3.97
CA ARG A 474 -6.39 0.91 -3.23
C ARG A 474 -5.60 2.05 -2.60
N THR A 475 -5.00 1.81 -1.44
CA THR A 475 -4.22 2.79 -0.70
C THR A 475 -2.72 2.50 -0.75
N TRP A 476 -1.91 3.57 -0.84
CA TRP A 476 -0.47 3.52 -0.98
C TRP A 476 0.18 4.57 -0.08
N GLN A 477 0.96 4.15 0.90
CA GLN A 477 1.77 5.08 1.70
C GLN A 477 2.82 5.75 0.80
N CYS A 478 2.76 7.06 0.70
CA CYS A 478 3.67 7.89 -0.10
C CYS A 478 4.25 9.05 0.70
N GLY A 479 3.42 10.03 1.04
CA GLY A 479 3.88 11.18 1.81
C GLY A 479 4.13 10.83 3.27
N THR A 480 5.15 11.44 3.85
CA THR A 480 5.45 11.28 5.27
C THR A 480 6.04 12.59 5.81
N ILE A 481 5.64 12.98 7.01
CA ILE A 481 6.22 14.08 7.81
C ILE A 481 6.67 13.47 9.13
N GLN A 482 7.97 13.53 9.44
CA GLN A 482 8.55 12.98 10.66
C GLN A 482 9.18 14.10 11.47
N LEU A 483 8.78 14.22 12.72
CA LEU A 483 9.36 15.20 13.64
C LEU A 483 10.50 14.56 14.43
N ASP A 484 11.69 15.12 14.31
CA ASP A 484 12.94 14.61 14.89
C ASP A 484 13.56 15.65 15.82
N MET A 485 13.65 15.26 17.08
CA MET A 485 14.33 16.03 18.14
C MET A 485 15.66 15.40 18.58
N LEU A 486 15.98 14.20 18.05
CA LEU A 486 17.12 13.39 18.52
C LEU A 486 18.36 13.51 17.64
N LEU A 487 18.21 13.40 16.32
CA LEU A 487 19.36 13.46 15.41
C LEU A 487 20.05 14.82 15.41
N PRO A 488 19.36 15.98 15.50
CA PRO A 488 20.04 17.26 15.66
C PRO A 488 20.98 17.30 16.86
N GLU A 489 20.64 16.64 17.97
CA GLU A 489 21.52 16.51 19.13
C GLU A 489 22.74 15.63 18.85
N LYS A 490 22.51 14.42 18.29
CA LYS A 490 23.59 13.48 17.94
C LYS A 490 24.61 14.07 16.98
N PHE A 491 24.16 14.97 16.10
CA PHE A 491 25.04 15.67 15.13
C PHE A 491 25.60 16.98 15.65
N ASP A 492 25.26 17.36 16.89
CA ASP A 492 25.62 18.64 17.52
C ASP A 492 25.28 19.85 16.64
N LEU A 493 24.07 19.85 16.07
CA LEU A 493 23.57 20.97 15.27
C LEU A 493 23.21 22.13 16.19
N THR A 494 23.59 23.36 15.83
CA THR A 494 23.25 24.55 16.60
C THR A 494 22.89 25.74 15.72
N TYR A 495 22.07 26.64 16.23
CA TYR A 495 21.86 27.99 15.69
C TYR A 495 22.05 29.03 16.80
N THR A 496 22.37 30.26 16.42
CA THR A 496 22.46 31.38 17.37
C THR A 496 21.06 31.98 17.54
N GLY A 497 20.55 31.98 18.75
CA GLY A 497 19.26 32.55 19.13
C GLY A 497 19.25 34.08 19.17
N GLU A 498 18.10 34.68 19.47
CA GLU A 498 17.94 36.12 19.68
C GLU A 498 18.71 36.61 20.88
N ASP A 499 18.89 35.76 21.88
CA ASP A 499 19.70 35.98 23.10
C ASP A 499 21.21 35.93 22.84
N GLY A 500 21.65 35.65 21.61
CA GLY A 500 23.05 35.50 21.24
C GLY A 500 23.68 34.16 21.66
N LEU A 501 22.93 33.27 22.30
CA LEU A 501 23.39 31.94 22.71
C LEU A 501 23.16 30.89 21.65
N LYS A 502 23.84 29.74 21.76
CA LYS A 502 23.62 28.59 20.89
C LYS A 502 22.45 27.76 21.40
N HIS A 503 21.55 27.45 20.48
CA HIS A 503 20.38 26.61 20.71
C HIS A 503 20.37 25.41 19.77
N ARG A 504 19.65 24.36 20.16
CA ARG A 504 19.44 23.14 19.36
C ARG A 504 18.23 23.34 18.45
N PRO A 505 18.37 23.16 17.11
CA PRO A 505 17.20 23.11 16.25
C PRO A 505 16.45 21.80 16.42
N VAL A 506 15.16 21.80 16.10
CA VAL A 506 14.38 20.60 15.79
C VAL A 506 14.33 20.43 14.27
N MET A 507 14.03 19.22 13.81
CA MET A 507 14.04 18.93 12.40
C MET A 507 12.79 18.16 11.98
N ILE A 508 12.29 18.46 10.78
CA ILE A 508 11.31 17.64 10.07
C ILE A 508 12.02 16.96 8.90
N HIS A 509 11.83 15.64 8.79
CA HIS A 509 12.05 14.89 7.57
C HIS A 509 10.74 14.77 6.85
N ARG A 510 10.72 15.00 5.53
CA ARG A 510 9.48 14.80 4.77
C ARG A 510 9.73 14.38 3.33
N VAL A 511 8.84 13.57 2.82
CA VAL A 511 8.71 13.20 1.41
C VAL A 511 7.27 13.41 0.97
N VAL A 512 7.05 13.86 -0.28
CA VAL A 512 5.71 14.04 -0.86
C VAL A 512 5.36 12.84 -1.74
N TYR A 513 6.22 12.50 -2.69
CA TYR A 513 6.07 11.31 -3.54
C TYR A 513 6.43 10.01 -2.79
N GLY A 514 7.28 10.11 -1.78
CA GLY A 514 7.91 9.00 -1.08
C GLY A 514 9.13 8.48 -1.84
N SER A 515 8.93 7.73 -2.91
CA SER A 515 9.93 7.49 -3.95
C SER A 515 9.33 7.79 -5.31
N ILE A 516 10.14 8.39 -6.19
CA ILE A 516 9.69 8.71 -7.56
C ILE A 516 9.30 7.44 -8.30
N GLU A 517 10.01 6.34 -8.10
CA GLU A 517 9.75 5.04 -8.70
C GLU A 517 8.36 4.50 -8.29
N ARG A 518 8.07 4.47 -6.99
CA ARG A 518 6.77 4.04 -6.47
C ARG A 518 5.65 4.96 -6.96
N PHE A 519 5.86 6.25 -6.95
CA PHE A 519 4.87 7.23 -7.40
C PHE A 519 4.58 7.09 -8.91
N ILE A 520 5.59 6.84 -9.75
CA ILE A 520 5.39 6.50 -11.17
C ILE A 520 4.55 5.23 -11.30
N GLY A 521 4.83 4.19 -10.52
CA GLY A 521 4.03 2.96 -10.50
C GLY A 521 2.56 3.24 -10.18
N ILE A 522 2.30 4.06 -9.16
CA ILE A 522 0.94 4.50 -8.79
C ILE A 522 0.27 5.26 -9.93
N LEU A 523 0.97 6.18 -10.57
CA LEU A 523 0.42 6.97 -11.68
C LEU A 523 0.13 6.09 -12.91
N ILE A 524 0.99 5.11 -13.23
CA ILE A 524 0.72 4.15 -14.31
C ILE A 524 -0.61 3.43 -14.06
N GLU A 525 -0.82 2.94 -12.84
CA GLU A 525 -2.03 2.20 -12.47
C GLU A 525 -3.25 3.12 -12.33
N ASN A 526 -3.09 4.30 -11.72
CA ASN A 526 -4.16 5.28 -11.56
C ASN A 526 -4.72 5.74 -12.90
N TYR A 527 -3.85 6.06 -13.84
CA TYR A 527 -4.24 6.49 -15.19
C TYR A 527 -4.42 5.31 -16.18
N ALA A 528 -4.22 4.07 -15.76
CA ALA A 528 -4.18 2.90 -16.66
C ALA A 528 -3.26 3.12 -17.88
N GLY A 529 -2.12 3.78 -17.66
CA GLY A 529 -1.15 4.18 -18.69
C GLY A 529 -1.59 5.37 -19.55
N ALA A 530 -2.82 5.86 -19.41
CA ALA A 530 -3.36 6.98 -20.18
C ALA A 530 -3.05 8.33 -19.54
N PHE A 531 -1.75 8.67 -19.44
CA PHE A 531 -1.29 9.89 -18.80
C PHE A 531 -1.92 11.16 -19.40
N PRO A 532 -2.18 12.21 -18.57
CA PRO A 532 -2.56 13.51 -19.08
C PRO A 532 -1.46 14.11 -19.97
N ALA A 533 -1.82 15.07 -20.80
CA ALA A 533 -0.91 15.59 -21.85
C ALA A 533 0.43 16.10 -21.29
N TRP A 534 0.43 16.71 -20.12
CA TRP A 534 1.64 17.25 -19.51
C TRP A 534 2.63 16.16 -19.04
N LEU A 535 2.14 14.95 -18.68
CA LEU A 535 2.95 13.80 -18.27
C LEU A 535 3.26 12.83 -19.41
N ALA A 536 2.46 12.81 -20.48
CA ALA A 536 2.55 11.81 -21.53
C ALA A 536 3.93 11.83 -22.23
N PRO A 537 4.62 10.69 -22.39
CA PRO A 537 5.89 10.62 -23.11
C PRO A 537 5.80 11.14 -24.55
N CYS A 538 4.69 10.83 -25.24
CA CYS A 538 4.34 11.39 -26.54
C CYS A 538 2.99 12.11 -26.39
N GLN A 539 2.98 13.42 -26.56
CA GLN A 539 1.77 14.27 -26.42
C GLN A 539 0.92 14.22 -27.67
N VAL A 540 1.57 14.18 -28.83
CA VAL A 540 0.93 14.25 -30.13
C VAL A 540 1.57 13.25 -31.11
N ARG A 541 0.77 12.46 -31.80
CA ARG A 541 1.18 11.72 -32.99
C ARG A 541 0.61 12.37 -34.25
N ILE A 542 1.48 12.73 -35.18
CA ILE A 542 1.11 13.22 -36.49
C ILE A 542 1.06 12.02 -37.45
N LEU A 543 -0.08 11.84 -38.09
CA LEU A 543 -0.41 10.67 -38.89
C LEU A 543 -0.71 11.08 -40.33
N PRO A 544 0.30 11.25 -41.22
CA PRO A 544 0.07 11.48 -42.64
C PRO A 544 -0.62 10.26 -43.28
N ILE A 545 -1.65 10.51 -44.10
CA ILE A 545 -2.43 9.46 -44.76
C ILE A 545 -1.61 8.79 -45.86
N THR A 546 -0.84 9.59 -46.63
CA THR A 546 0.08 9.10 -47.67
C THR A 546 1.38 9.87 -47.63
N ASP A 547 2.37 9.43 -48.42
CA ASP A 547 3.69 10.08 -48.52
C ASP A 547 3.61 11.53 -49.00
N LYS A 548 2.56 11.90 -49.76
CA LYS A 548 2.36 13.26 -50.21
C LYS A 548 2.20 14.29 -49.08
N GLN A 549 1.80 13.87 -47.90
CA GLN A 549 1.62 14.73 -46.73
C GLN A 549 2.84 14.75 -45.80
N HIS A 550 3.91 13.99 -46.08
CA HIS A 550 5.09 13.93 -45.23
C HIS A 550 5.75 15.29 -45.01
N ASP A 551 5.92 16.09 -46.05
CA ASP A 551 6.54 17.41 -45.93
C ASP A 551 5.75 18.35 -45.00
N TYR A 552 4.41 18.30 -45.08
CA TYR A 552 3.54 19.08 -44.20
C TYR A 552 3.62 18.56 -42.76
N ALA A 553 3.56 17.27 -42.57
CA ALA A 553 3.70 16.61 -41.27
C ALA A 553 5.04 16.93 -40.62
N GLN A 554 6.15 16.92 -41.39
CA GLN A 554 7.49 17.25 -40.88
C GLN A 554 7.59 18.76 -40.49
N LYS A 555 7.05 19.65 -41.27
CA LYS A 555 7.01 21.10 -40.92
C LYS A 555 6.22 21.35 -39.65
N LEU A 556 5.10 20.66 -39.48
CA LEU A 556 4.30 20.73 -38.25
C LEU A 556 5.06 20.16 -37.06
N TYR A 557 5.73 19.00 -37.23
CA TYR A 557 6.62 18.43 -36.22
C TYR A 557 7.69 19.44 -35.81
N ASP A 558 8.43 20.01 -36.75
CA ASP A 558 9.52 20.95 -36.48
C ASP A 558 9.02 22.19 -35.71
N LYS A 559 7.82 22.69 -36.06
CA LYS A 559 7.17 23.79 -35.38
C LYS A 559 6.85 23.44 -33.91
N MET A 560 6.23 22.31 -33.69
CA MET A 560 5.84 21.85 -32.34
C MET A 560 7.07 21.46 -31.50
N PHE A 561 8.06 20.81 -32.10
CA PHE A 561 9.31 20.41 -31.43
C PHE A 561 10.09 21.66 -30.94
N LYS A 562 10.18 22.73 -31.74
CA LYS A 562 10.81 24.00 -31.33
C LYS A 562 10.13 24.65 -30.13
N LEU A 563 8.84 24.37 -29.92
CA LEU A 563 8.06 24.84 -28.77
C LEU A 563 8.20 23.93 -27.54
N GLY A 564 9.05 22.89 -27.61
CA GLY A 564 9.27 21.95 -26.52
C GLY A 564 8.18 20.88 -26.36
N LEU A 565 7.30 20.73 -27.34
CA LEU A 565 6.26 19.70 -27.32
C LEU A 565 6.82 18.34 -27.73
N ARG A 566 6.36 17.27 -27.07
CA ARG A 566 6.76 15.88 -27.34
C ARG A 566 5.89 15.28 -28.43
N VAL A 567 6.38 15.32 -29.65
CA VAL A 567 5.64 14.97 -30.87
C VAL A 567 6.35 13.85 -31.62
N HIS A 568 5.60 13.00 -32.28
CA HIS A 568 6.12 11.94 -33.14
C HIS A 568 5.37 11.92 -34.46
N VAL A 569 6.08 11.80 -35.60
CA VAL A 569 5.49 11.59 -36.92
C VAL A 569 5.52 10.09 -37.25
N ASP A 570 4.39 9.52 -37.60
CA ASP A 570 4.32 8.16 -38.09
C ASP A 570 4.37 8.17 -39.62
N ASP A 571 5.58 8.18 -40.15
CA ASP A 571 5.90 8.23 -41.58
C ASP A 571 5.91 6.87 -42.29
N ARG A 572 5.58 5.80 -41.56
CA ARG A 572 5.54 4.44 -42.15
C ARG A 572 4.48 4.34 -43.23
N ASN A 573 4.77 3.51 -44.24
CA ASN A 573 3.81 3.22 -45.31
C ASN A 573 2.77 2.19 -44.85
N GLU A 574 1.87 2.64 -43.94
CA GLU A 574 0.80 1.85 -43.34
C GLU A 574 -0.56 2.52 -43.52
N LYS A 575 -1.63 1.71 -43.49
CA LYS A 575 -3.01 2.25 -43.55
C LYS A 575 -3.28 3.14 -42.35
N ILE A 576 -3.95 4.28 -42.58
CA ILE A 576 -4.26 5.26 -41.53
C ILE A 576 -4.98 4.64 -40.32
N GLY A 577 -5.89 3.68 -40.53
CA GLY A 577 -6.57 2.97 -39.46
C GLY A 577 -5.62 2.16 -38.57
N TYR A 578 -4.54 1.59 -39.14
CA TYR A 578 -3.51 0.90 -38.39
C TYR A 578 -2.69 1.90 -37.54
N LYS A 579 -2.24 3.01 -38.13
CA LYS A 579 -1.52 4.07 -37.40
C LYS A 579 -2.33 4.64 -36.24
N ILE A 580 -3.63 4.89 -36.45
CA ILE A 580 -4.56 5.35 -35.39
C ILE A 580 -4.64 4.31 -34.27
N ARG A 581 -4.82 3.01 -34.60
CA ARG A 581 -4.90 1.94 -33.61
C ARG A 581 -3.63 1.84 -32.77
N GLU A 582 -2.46 1.91 -33.37
CA GLU A 582 -1.20 1.89 -32.63
C GLU A 582 -1.03 3.08 -31.72
N ALA A 583 -1.36 4.30 -32.19
CA ALA A 583 -1.35 5.48 -31.35
C ALA A 583 -2.32 5.38 -30.16
N GLN A 584 -3.47 4.73 -30.35
CA GLN A 584 -4.42 4.44 -29.27
C GLN A 584 -3.85 3.40 -28.27
N MET A 585 -3.18 2.35 -28.76
CA MET A 585 -2.53 1.36 -27.90
C MET A 585 -1.41 2.01 -27.05
N GLN A 586 -0.66 2.94 -27.63
CA GLN A 586 0.34 3.76 -26.92
C GLN A 586 -0.26 4.85 -26.03
N LYS A 587 -1.60 4.90 -25.89
CA LYS A 587 -2.33 5.85 -25.03
C LYS A 587 -2.02 7.31 -25.34
N THR A 588 -1.61 7.64 -26.57
CA THR A 588 -1.26 9.02 -26.98
C THR A 588 -2.45 9.96 -26.78
N PRO A 589 -2.30 11.12 -26.11
CA PRO A 589 -3.40 12.06 -25.86
C PRO A 589 -4.03 12.61 -27.14
N TYR A 590 -3.22 12.99 -28.12
CA TYR A 590 -3.68 13.59 -29.39
C TYR A 590 -3.08 12.91 -30.60
N MET A 591 -3.91 12.73 -31.63
CA MET A 591 -3.50 12.30 -32.95
C MET A 591 -3.93 13.36 -33.96
N LEU A 592 -3.03 13.79 -34.84
CA LEU A 592 -3.29 14.71 -35.93
C LEU A 592 -3.26 13.96 -37.25
N VAL A 593 -4.41 13.72 -37.83
CA VAL A 593 -4.53 13.07 -39.13
C VAL A 593 -4.35 14.12 -40.20
N ILE A 594 -3.43 13.90 -41.16
CA ILE A 594 -3.09 14.83 -42.21
C ILE A 594 -3.42 14.18 -43.56
N GLY A 595 -4.46 14.68 -44.20
CA GLY A 595 -4.88 14.36 -45.56
C GLY A 595 -4.64 15.54 -46.53
N GLU A 596 -5.13 15.43 -47.76
CA GLU A 596 -5.02 16.46 -48.77
C GLU A 596 -5.72 17.76 -48.35
N LYS A 597 -6.91 17.65 -47.72
CA LYS A 597 -7.68 18.81 -47.24
C LYS A 597 -6.96 19.61 -46.16
N GLU A 598 -6.29 18.90 -45.23
CA GLU A 598 -5.51 19.55 -44.16
C GLU A 598 -4.33 20.30 -44.72
N VAL A 599 -3.65 19.75 -45.73
CA VAL A 599 -2.54 20.44 -46.44
C VAL A 599 -3.03 21.68 -47.19
N GLU A 600 -4.14 21.55 -47.95
CA GLU A 600 -4.70 22.67 -48.74
C GLU A 600 -5.18 23.81 -47.84
N ASN A 601 -5.81 23.51 -46.71
CA ASN A 601 -6.41 24.50 -45.81
C ASN A 601 -5.48 24.99 -44.69
N GLY A 602 -4.29 24.39 -44.53
CA GLY A 602 -3.38 24.73 -43.42
C GLY A 602 -3.89 24.29 -42.04
N THR A 603 -4.70 23.20 -42.01
CA THR A 603 -5.36 22.71 -40.81
C THR A 603 -4.80 21.33 -40.36
N VAL A 604 -5.34 20.82 -39.29
CA VAL A 604 -5.10 19.46 -38.73
C VAL A 604 -6.43 18.84 -38.36
N ALA A 605 -6.67 17.57 -38.72
CA ALA A 605 -7.82 16.83 -38.23
C ALA A 605 -7.45 16.18 -36.88
N VAL A 606 -8.06 16.68 -35.81
CA VAL A 606 -7.67 16.33 -34.42
C VAL A 606 -8.52 15.21 -33.90
N ARG A 607 -7.84 14.19 -33.38
CA ARG A 607 -8.46 13.12 -32.60
C ARG A 607 -7.93 13.18 -31.16
N ARG A 608 -8.83 13.27 -30.20
CA ARG A 608 -8.50 13.28 -28.77
C ARG A 608 -8.79 11.92 -28.16
N ARG A 609 -7.88 11.44 -27.32
CA ARG A 609 -8.08 10.19 -26.59
C ARG A 609 -9.37 10.25 -25.76
N GLY A 610 -10.20 9.20 -25.85
CA GLY A 610 -11.49 9.12 -25.14
C GLY A 610 -12.67 9.81 -25.84
N GLU A 611 -12.42 10.85 -26.65
CA GLU A 611 -13.46 11.61 -27.35
C GLU A 611 -13.55 11.25 -28.84
N GLY A 612 -12.49 10.73 -29.41
CA GLY A 612 -12.42 10.41 -30.84
C GLY A 612 -12.10 11.63 -31.70
N ASP A 613 -12.77 11.74 -32.86
CA ASP A 613 -12.59 12.84 -33.80
C ASP A 613 -13.30 14.10 -33.29
N ILE A 614 -12.55 15.16 -33.02
CA ILE A 614 -13.06 16.45 -32.55
C ILE A 614 -13.07 17.53 -33.63
N GLY A 615 -12.78 17.13 -34.87
CA GLY A 615 -12.84 18.01 -36.06
C GLY A 615 -11.51 18.59 -36.48
N ALA A 616 -11.56 19.37 -37.58
CA ALA A 616 -10.40 20.08 -38.10
C ALA A 616 -10.27 21.46 -37.45
N MET A 617 -9.03 21.85 -37.11
CA MET A 617 -8.72 23.18 -36.60
C MET A 617 -7.41 23.72 -37.17
N ASN A 618 -7.19 25.01 -37.02
CA ASN A 618 -5.94 25.64 -37.42
C ASN A 618 -4.76 25.09 -36.56
N GLN A 619 -3.57 24.95 -37.15
CA GLN A 619 -2.38 24.45 -36.45
C GLN A 619 -2.04 25.27 -35.21
N ASP A 620 -2.12 26.62 -35.29
CA ASP A 620 -1.77 27.50 -34.17
C ASP A 620 -2.80 27.44 -33.04
N GLU A 621 -4.09 27.30 -33.40
CA GLU A 621 -5.17 27.08 -32.43
C GLU A 621 -4.99 25.78 -31.67
N PHE A 622 -4.65 24.68 -32.38
CA PHE A 622 -4.36 23.40 -31.73
C PHE A 622 -3.15 23.48 -30.78
N ILE A 623 -2.05 24.10 -31.25
CA ILE A 623 -0.84 24.27 -30.44
C ILE A 623 -1.14 25.09 -29.18
N ALA A 624 -1.87 26.23 -29.33
CA ALA A 624 -2.25 27.06 -28.19
C ALA A 624 -3.14 26.30 -27.17
N MET A 625 -4.11 25.53 -27.67
CA MET A 625 -4.95 24.65 -26.84
C MET A 625 -4.11 23.66 -26.05
N LEU A 626 -3.21 22.94 -26.72
CA LEU A 626 -2.35 21.93 -26.07
C LEU A 626 -1.40 22.57 -25.06
N GLN A 627 -0.76 23.68 -25.37
CA GLN A 627 0.12 24.40 -24.45
C GLN A 627 -0.63 24.88 -23.21
N LYS A 628 -1.88 25.33 -23.35
CA LYS A 628 -2.73 25.69 -22.21
C LYS A 628 -3.05 24.48 -21.34
N GLU A 629 -3.44 23.36 -21.93
CA GLU A 629 -3.71 22.11 -21.22
C GLU A 629 -2.47 21.62 -20.42
N ILE A 630 -1.29 21.68 -21.05
CA ILE A 630 -0.01 21.33 -20.41
C ILE A 630 0.30 22.29 -19.24
N ALA A 631 0.11 23.59 -19.42
CA ALA A 631 0.36 24.58 -18.37
C ALA A 631 -0.59 24.45 -17.18
N GLU A 632 -1.83 24.07 -17.44
CA GLU A 632 -2.85 23.79 -16.42
C GLU A 632 -2.70 22.39 -15.80
N LYS A 633 -1.72 21.58 -16.25
CA LYS A 633 -1.45 20.21 -15.80
C LYS A 633 -2.68 19.27 -15.91
N LYS A 634 -3.42 19.41 -16.99
CA LYS A 634 -4.62 18.61 -17.32
C LYS A 634 -4.33 17.47 -18.27
#